data_17933353957b49622ece6c964276847a
#
_entry.id   17933353957b49622ece6c964276847a
#
_cell.length_a   1.000
_cell.length_b   1.000
_cell.length_c   1.000
_cell.angle_alpha   90.00
_cell.angle_beta   90.00
_cell.angle_gamma   90.00
#
_symmetry.space_group_name_H-M   'P 1'
#
loop_
_entity.id
_entity.type
_entity.pdbx_description
1 polymer ?
#
loop_
_entity_poly.entity_id
_entity_poly.type
_entity_poly.pdbx_seq_one_letter_code
_entity_poly.pdbx_strand_id
1 'polypeptide(L)'
;MSNTRSWAFLWSSGLCHSSGIRHSAFVICFIRQSAVAISLSLLLSLHGEPPPSAKDILASVRMIESQQHIDLQGQLRQNDIVVAFRLIQNGPLIRYSFTNPDEVLQLRLGEDSSRLDVVSDAGPEKVTGSKLNQGIRGTSVTYEDLAFKFLYWPTARVLGEENVRTRKCWKLQLRAPSRESQYSNLLLWIDKASGALMRMEGYDWNAQLAKRFEVVSAQKIEGRWFLKQMRVEELQPGTNHVQARTYLEIKR
;
A
#
# COMPACT_ATOMS: atom_id res chain seq x y z
N MET A 1 26.97 -15.71 -7.99
CA MET A 1 25.61 -16.31 -8.07
C MET A 1 24.72 -15.50 -7.13
N SER A 2 24.14 -14.42 -7.63
CA SER A 2 23.34 -13.46 -6.87
C SER A 2 21.87 -13.85 -6.96
N ASN A 3 21.31 -14.16 -5.80
CA ASN A 3 19.91 -14.55 -5.67
C ASN A 3 19.06 -13.26 -5.52
N THR A 4 18.72 -12.65 -6.65
CA THR A 4 17.83 -11.49 -6.71
C THR A 4 16.39 -11.93 -6.49
N ARG A 5 15.91 -11.84 -5.27
CA ARG A 5 14.48 -11.96 -4.93
C ARG A 5 13.91 -10.56 -4.72
N SER A 6 13.01 -10.19 -5.52
CA SER A 6 12.36 -8.92 -5.86
C SER A 6 10.89 -8.93 -5.48
N TRP A 7 10.14 -8.02 -5.29
CA TRP A 7 9.63 -6.67 -5.26
C TRP A 7 8.18 -6.48 -5.30
N ALA A 8 7.69 -5.78 -4.48
CA ALA A 8 6.67 -4.83 -4.83
C ALA A 8 6.37 -3.90 -3.68
N PHE A 9 6.33 -2.68 -3.94
CA PHE A 9 5.46 -1.78 -3.21
C PHE A 9 4.05 -2.36 -3.29
N LEU A 10 3.63 -3.08 -2.23
CA LEU A 10 2.25 -3.50 -2.00
C LEU A 10 1.65 -4.62 -2.89
N TRP A 11 2.41 -5.62 -3.35
CA TRP A 11 1.82 -6.70 -4.13
C TRP A 11 2.45 -8.06 -3.80
N SER A 12 1.89 -8.79 -2.86
CA SER A 12 2.19 -10.20 -2.68
C SER A 12 0.92 -11.03 -2.81
N SER A 13 0.90 -11.93 -3.77
CA SER A 13 -0.19 -12.88 -3.96
C SER A 13 0.07 -14.14 -3.15
N GLY A 14 -0.70 -14.36 -2.10
CA GLY A 14 -0.79 -15.66 -1.45
C GLY A 14 -1.56 -16.63 -2.33
N LEU A 15 -0.90 -17.66 -2.84
CA LEU A 15 -1.52 -18.79 -3.50
C LEU A 15 -1.96 -19.82 -2.45
N CYS A 16 -3.26 -19.99 -2.26
CA CYS A 16 -3.83 -21.19 -1.64
C CYS A 16 -3.64 -22.39 -2.58
N HIS A 17 -2.85 -23.36 -2.17
CA HIS A 17 -2.79 -24.69 -2.79
C HIS A 17 -3.98 -25.51 -2.32
N SER A 18 -4.87 -25.85 -3.22
CA SER A 18 -5.86 -26.90 -3.04
C SER A 18 -5.24 -28.22 -3.45
N SER A 19 -4.95 -29.07 -2.50
CA SER A 19 -4.54 -30.46 -2.73
C SER A 19 -5.78 -31.33 -2.88
N GLY A 20 -5.93 -31.91 -4.07
CA GLY A 20 -6.95 -32.89 -4.38
C GLY A 20 -6.77 -34.21 -3.62
N ILE A 21 -7.85 -34.75 -3.12
CA ILE A 21 -7.93 -36.11 -2.59
C ILE A 21 -8.68 -37.00 -3.57
N ARG A 22 -8.05 -38.10 -3.90
CA ARG A 22 -8.54 -39.17 -4.80
C ARG A 22 -9.56 -40.04 -4.11
N HIS A 23 -10.46 -40.57 -4.95
CA HIS A 23 -11.47 -41.58 -4.67
C HIS A 23 -10.93 -42.87 -4.03
N SER A 24 -11.75 -43.48 -3.19
CA SER A 24 -11.93 -44.94 -3.15
C SER A 24 -13.31 -45.27 -2.62
N ALA A 25 -13.87 -46.28 -3.26
CA ALA A 25 -15.24 -46.72 -3.23
C ALA A 25 -15.51 -47.80 -2.16
N PHE A 26 -16.81 -48.06 -2.00
CA PHE A 26 -17.49 -49.27 -1.47
C PHE A 26 -17.47 -49.51 0.06
N VAL A 27 -18.63 -49.50 0.69
CA VAL A 27 -19.44 -50.72 1.00
C VAL A 27 -20.85 -50.31 1.43
N ILE A 28 -21.85 -50.97 0.82
CA ILE A 28 -23.27 -50.90 1.12
C ILE A 28 -23.54 -51.77 2.35
N CYS A 29 -24.27 -51.23 3.34
CA CYS A 29 -24.98 -52.06 4.29
C CYS A 29 -26.36 -51.48 4.59
N PHE A 30 -27.41 -52.19 4.19
CA PHE A 30 -28.82 -51.95 4.48
C PHE A 30 -29.12 -52.30 5.94
N ILE A 31 -29.70 -51.39 6.71
CA ILE A 31 -30.59 -51.72 7.82
C ILE A 31 -31.77 -50.73 7.81
N ARG A 32 -32.95 -51.34 7.92
CA ARG A 32 -34.31 -50.76 7.89
C ARG A 32 -34.70 -50.06 9.20
N GLN A 33 -35.51 -49.02 9.04
CA GLN A 33 -36.61 -48.54 9.92
C GLN A 33 -36.28 -47.86 11.25
N SER A 34 -36.56 -46.57 11.34
CA SER A 34 -37.73 -46.04 12.05
C SER A 34 -37.84 -44.54 11.87
N ALA A 35 -38.98 -44.06 11.42
CA ALA A 35 -39.32 -42.67 11.27
C ALA A 35 -39.48 -42.02 12.65
N VAL A 36 -38.61 -41.08 13.00
CA VAL A 36 -38.89 -40.01 13.95
C VAL A 36 -38.50 -38.73 13.29
N ALA A 37 -39.50 -37.97 12.89
CA ALA A 37 -39.34 -36.63 12.35
C ALA A 37 -38.83 -35.71 13.44
N ILE A 38 -37.53 -35.52 13.55
CA ILE A 38 -36.94 -34.38 14.22
C ILE A 38 -36.57 -33.40 13.13
N SER A 39 -37.50 -32.46 12.85
CA SER A 39 -37.24 -31.25 12.11
C SER A 39 -36.30 -30.38 12.96
N LEU A 40 -35.04 -30.76 13.04
CA LEU A 40 -34.01 -29.87 13.55
C LEU A 40 -33.64 -28.93 12.42
N SER A 41 -34.28 -27.76 12.47
CA SER A 41 -33.96 -26.61 11.64
C SER A 41 -32.49 -26.31 11.79
N LEU A 42 -31.68 -26.81 10.85
CA LEU A 42 -30.28 -26.43 10.68
C LEU A 42 -30.31 -24.99 10.12
N LEU A 43 -30.58 -24.02 10.99
CA LEU A 43 -30.20 -22.63 10.76
C LEU A 43 -28.66 -22.60 10.76
N LEU A 44 -28.09 -22.99 9.63
CA LEU A 44 -26.73 -22.62 9.27
C LEU A 44 -26.72 -21.11 9.25
N SER A 45 -26.44 -20.51 10.41
CA SER A 45 -26.07 -19.11 10.51
C SER A 45 -24.85 -18.94 9.60
N LEU A 46 -25.09 -18.45 8.39
CA LEU A 46 -24.06 -17.84 7.55
C LEU A 46 -23.55 -16.60 8.30
N HIS A 47 -22.85 -16.83 9.39
CA HIS A 47 -22.04 -15.80 10.01
C HIS A 47 -20.87 -15.60 9.08
N GLY A 48 -21.05 -14.76 8.05
CA GLY A 48 -19.94 -14.22 7.32
C GLY A 48 -19.00 -13.59 8.33
N GLU A 49 -17.74 -13.94 8.29
CA GLU A 49 -16.72 -13.35 9.13
C GLU A 49 -16.84 -11.81 9.07
N PRO A 50 -16.91 -11.12 10.22
CA PRO A 50 -17.07 -9.67 10.19
C PRO A 50 -15.94 -9.05 9.37
N PRO A 51 -16.20 -7.99 8.59
CA PRO A 51 -15.17 -7.35 7.79
C PRO A 51 -14.02 -6.91 8.70
N PRO A 52 -12.76 -7.04 8.23
CA PRO A 52 -11.61 -6.66 9.02
C PRO A 52 -11.67 -5.19 9.41
N SER A 53 -11.19 -4.85 10.60
CA SER A 53 -11.10 -3.45 11.00
C SER A 53 -10.08 -2.69 10.16
N ALA A 54 -10.22 -1.36 10.06
CA ALA A 54 -9.23 -0.53 9.36
C ALA A 54 -7.82 -0.70 9.95
N LYS A 55 -7.73 -0.90 11.27
CA LYS A 55 -6.46 -1.14 11.97
C LYS A 55 -5.81 -2.45 11.51
N ASP A 56 -6.59 -3.52 11.35
CA ASP A 56 -6.08 -4.82 10.92
C ASP A 56 -5.62 -4.78 9.45
N ILE A 57 -6.37 -4.08 8.59
CA ILE A 57 -5.97 -3.86 7.19
C ILE A 57 -4.65 -3.10 7.13
N LEU A 58 -4.51 -1.99 7.87
CA LEU A 58 -3.27 -1.21 7.90
C LEU A 58 -2.10 -2.00 8.52
N ALA A 59 -2.37 -2.82 9.54
CA ALA A 59 -1.35 -3.69 10.15
C ALA A 59 -0.86 -4.74 9.14
N SER A 60 -1.75 -5.36 8.37
CA SER A 60 -1.34 -6.31 7.32
C SER A 60 -0.53 -5.64 6.21
N VAL A 61 -0.88 -4.42 5.80
CA VAL A 61 -0.07 -3.63 4.85
C VAL A 61 1.34 -3.40 5.39
N ARG A 62 1.49 -2.93 6.65
CA ARG A 62 2.80 -2.73 7.29
C ARG A 62 3.61 -4.01 7.37
N MET A 63 2.97 -5.13 7.73
CA MET A 63 3.62 -6.43 7.81
C MET A 63 4.14 -6.89 6.44
N ILE A 64 3.36 -6.76 5.38
CA ILE A 64 3.78 -7.10 4.01
C ILE A 64 4.98 -6.25 3.61
N GLU A 65 4.92 -4.94 3.85
CA GLU A 65 6.02 -4.02 3.54
C GLU A 65 7.30 -4.38 4.32
N SER A 66 7.19 -4.69 5.62
CA SER A 66 8.35 -5.00 6.45
C SER A 66 9.05 -6.32 6.09
N GLN A 67 8.49 -7.14 5.22
CA GLN A 67 9.08 -8.42 4.78
C GLN A 67 9.74 -8.36 3.40
N GLN A 68 9.72 -7.20 2.76
CA GLN A 68 10.26 -7.06 1.39
C GLN A 68 11.79 -7.01 1.38
N HIS A 69 12.37 -7.57 0.32
CA HIS A 69 13.81 -7.46 0.01
C HIS A 69 13.94 -7.04 -1.44
N ILE A 70 14.52 -5.88 -1.66
CA ILE A 70 14.35 -5.15 -2.88
C ILE A 70 15.58 -4.36 -3.33
N ASP A 71 15.87 -4.34 -4.62
CA ASP A 71 16.83 -3.45 -5.29
C ASP A 71 16.27 -3.06 -6.65
N LEU A 72 15.83 -1.83 -6.80
CA LEU A 72 15.26 -1.31 -8.03
C LEU A 72 15.80 0.05 -8.40
N GLN A 73 15.76 0.31 -9.68
CA GLN A 73 15.90 1.64 -10.24
C GLN A 73 14.54 2.20 -10.61
N GLY A 74 14.39 3.50 -10.44
CA GLY A 74 13.18 4.21 -10.79
C GLY A 74 13.45 5.67 -11.11
N GLN A 75 12.39 6.37 -11.44
CA GLN A 75 12.43 7.82 -11.63
C GLN A 75 11.11 8.45 -11.23
N LEU A 76 11.19 9.72 -10.78
CA LEU A 76 10.07 10.64 -10.74
C LEU A 76 10.16 11.50 -11.99
N ARG A 77 9.07 11.63 -12.74
CA ARG A 77 9.01 12.45 -13.95
C ARG A 77 7.84 13.41 -13.88
N GLN A 78 8.12 14.70 -13.96
CA GLN A 78 7.14 15.78 -14.01
C GLN A 78 7.55 16.81 -15.04
N ASN A 79 6.81 16.94 -16.12
CA ASN A 79 7.19 17.75 -17.28
C ASN A 79 8.62 17.41 -17.72
N ASP A 80 9.53 18.42 -17.73
CA ASP A 80 10.94 18.26 -18.11
C ASP A 80 11.84 17.80 -16.95
N ILE A 81 11.29 17.71 -15.73
CA ILE A 81 12.02 17.25 -14.56
C ILE A 81 12.04 15.72 -14.54
N VAL A 82 13.24 15.15 -14.51
CA VAL A 82 13.46 13.71 -14.33
C VAL A 82 14.41 13.50 -13.16
N VAL A 83 13.91 12.89 -12.10
CA VAL A 83 14.66 12.57 -10.89
C VAL A 83 14.85 11.08 -10.81
N ALA A 84 16.03 10.60 -11.20
CA ALA A 84 16.39 9.19 -11.08
C ALA A 84 16.66 8.83 -9.61
N PHE A 85 16.26 7.63 -9.21
CA PHE A 85 16.55 7.09 -7.88
C PHE A 85 16.81 5.57 -7.95
N ARG A 86 17.57 5.10 -6.98
CA ARG A 86 17.64 3.68 -6.63
C ARG A 86 16.91 3.46 -5.32
N LEU A 87 16.11 2.42 -5.25
CA LEU A 87 15.39 2.04 -4.05
C LEU A 87 15.90 0.67 -3.62
N ILE A 88 16.44 0.60 -2.40
CA ILE A 88 16.87 -0.64 -1.76
C ILE A 88 16.03 -0.80 -0.50
N GLN A 89 15.35 -1.94 -0.39
CA GLN A 89 14.64 -2.30 0.83
C GLN A 89 15.19 -3.60 1.38
N ASN A 90 15.38 -3.66 2.66
CA ASN A 90 15.76 -4.84 3.38
C ASN A 90 14.91 -4.92 4.66
N GLY A 91 13.83 -5.67 4.55
CA GLY A 91 12.84 -5.72 5.61
C GLY A 91 12.23 -4.34 5.89
N PRO A 92 12.24 -3.87 7.16
CA PRO A 92 11.61 -2.59 7.53
C PRO A 92 12.44 -1.36 7.13
N LEU A 93 13.61 -1.54 6.53
CA LEU A 93 14.50 -0.46 6.14
C LEU A 93 14.44 -0.23 4.63
N ILE A 94 14.02 0.97 4.23
CA ILE A 94 13.92 1.39 2.82
C ILE A 94 14.87 2.55 2.61
N ARG A 95 15.74 2.46 1.59
CA ARG A 95 16.64 3.53 1.18
C ARG A 95 16.29 4.01 -0.23
N TYR A 96 16.15 5.32 -0.37
CA TYR A 96 16.04 6.01 -1.65
C TYR A 96 17.34 6.76 -1.88
N SER A 97 18.07 6.41 -2.91
CA SER A 97 19.33 7.09 -3.29
C SER A 97 19.09 7.88 -4.55
N PHE A 98 19.26 9.19 -4.45
CA PHE A 98 19.14 10.14 -5.56
C PHE A 98 20.55 10.60 -5.98
N THR A 99 20.71 10.95 -7.24
CA THR A 99 21.94 11.53 -7.78
C THR A 99 21.69 12.94 -8.31
N ASN A 100 22.73 13.77 -8.36
CA ASN A 100 22.71 15.12 -8.92
C ASN A 100 21.69 16.10 -8.26
N PRO A 101 21.95 16.57 -7.02
CA PRO A 101 23.05 16.21 -6.12
C PRO A 101 22.79 14.86 -5.40
N ASP A 102 23.83 14.28 -4.83
CA ASP A 102 23.66 13.04 -4.08
C ASP A 102 22.86 13.29 -2.79
N GLU A 103 21.83 12.47 -2.59
CA GLU A 103 21.01 12.49 -1.38
C GLU A 103 20.51 11.08 -1.11
N VAL A 104 20.60 10.65 0.13
CA VAL A 104 20.07 9.37 0.57
C VAL A 104 19.01 9.61 1.62
N LEU A 105 17.80 9.15 1.34
CA LEU A 105 16.71 9.08 2.32
C LEU A 105 16.63 7.66 2.86
N GLN A 106 16.50 7.53 4.16
CA GLN A 106 16.30 6.25 4.83
C GLN A 106 14.98 6.27 5.59
N LEU A 107 14.03 5.46 5.13
CA LEU A 107 12.78 5.21 5.82
C LEU A 107 12.92 3.93 6.64
N ARG A 108 12.56 4.02 7.92
CA ARG A 108 12.41 2.89 8.82
C ARG A 108 10.95 2.70 9.17
N LEU A 109 10.42 1.52 8.87
CA LEU A 109 9.09 1.09 9.27
C LEU A 109 9.21 0.40 10.63
N GLY A 110 8.80 1.08 11.69
CA GLY A 110 8.77 0.51 13.03
C GLY A 110 7.43 -0.19 13.31
N GLU A 111 7.26 -0.63 14.53
CA GLU A 111 6.04 -1.28 15.00
C GLU A 111 4.87 -0.28 15.10
N ASP A 112 5.13 0.87 15.73
CA ASP A 112 4.13 1.90 16.03
C ASP A 112 4.28 3.19 15.23
N SER A 113 5.37 3.36 14.48
CA SER A 113 5.64 4.56 13.71
C SER A 113 6.63 4.32 12.59
N SER A 114 6.60 5.19 11.57
CA SER A 114 7.68 5.29 10.59
C SER A 114 8.57 6.50 10.87
N ARG A 115 9.82 6.40 10.46
CA ARG A 115 10.79 7.49 10.55
C ARG A 115 11.55 7.62 9.24
N LEU A 116 11.53 8.82 8.69
CA LEU A 116 12.31 9.20 7.51
C LEU A 116 13.49 10.04 7.94
N ASP A 117 14.68 9.66 7.53
CA ASP A 117 15.94 10.37 7.79
C ASP A 117 16.60 10.73 6.46
N VAL A 118 17.31 11.87 6.44
CA VAL A 118 18.35 12.17 5.45
C VAL A 118 19.66 11.60 5.99
N VAL A 119 20.36 10.82 5.19
CA VAL A 119 21.65 10.23 5.59
C VAL A 119 22.76 11.06 4.98
N SER A 120 23.62 11.62 5.83
CA SER A 120 24.85 12.34 5.48
C SER A 120 26.07 11.67 6.12
N ASP A 121 27.27 12.22 5.86
CA ASP A 121 28.51 11.78 6.50
C ASP A 121 28.48 11.98 8.03
N ALA A 122 27.71 12.95 8.52
CA ALA A 122 27.48 13.18 9.95
C ALA A 122 26.50 12.16 10.58
N GLY A 123 25.86 11.32 9.76
CA GLY A 123 24.87 10.34 10.17
C GLY A 123 23.45 10.64 9.72
N PRO A 124 22.46 9.84 10.17
CA PRO A 124 21.07 10.02 9.82
C PRO A 124 20.40 11.14 10.62
N GLU A 125 19.84 12.13 9.92
CA GLU A 125 19.08 13.23 10.50
C GLU A 125 17.58 13.10 10.16
N LYS A 126 16.73 13.17 11.18
CA LYS A 126 15.28 13.03 11.02
C LYS A 126 14.68 14.17 10.19
N VAL A 127 13.93 13.81 9.16
CA VAL A 127 13.14 14.79 8.39
C VAL A 127 11.93 15.23 9.23
N THR A 128 11.86 16.53 9.54
CA THR A 128 10.81 17.12 10.38
C THR A 128 10.33 18.45 9.83
N GLY A 129 9.24 18.98 10.42
CA GLY A 129 8.73 20.32 10.14
C GLY A 129 8.40 20.55 8.67
N SER A 130 8.73 21.75 8.18
CA SER A 130 8.40 22.16 6.81
C SER A 130 9.09 21.32 5.73
N LYS A 131 10.19 20.65 6.03
CA LYS A 131 10.87 19.77 5.06
C LYS A 131 9.99 18.58 4.64
N LEU A 132 9.15 18.07 5.53
CA LEU A 132 8.22 16.99 5.18
C LEU A 132 7.30 17.35 4.01
N ASN A 133 6.87 18.62 3.95
CA ASN A 133 5.93 19.10 2.94
C ASN A 133 6.61 19.59 1.65
N GLN A 134 7.95 19.56 1.60
CA GLN A 134 8.69 19.93 0.40
C GLN A 134 8.61 18.81 -0.64
N GLY A 135 8.44 19.21 -1.91
CA GLY A 135 8.51 18.31 -3.04
C GLY A 135 9.93 17.75 -3.26
N ILE A 136 10.04 16.48 -3.54
CA ILE A 136 11.30 15.86 -3.92
C ILE A 136 11.78 16.46 -5.24
N ARG A 137 12.80 17.33 -5.14
CA ARG A 137 13.47 17.94 -6.31
C ARG A 137 12.51 18.61 -7.30
N GLY A 138 11.52 19.34 -6.77
CA GLY A 138 10.56 20.08 -7.59
C GLY A 138 9.43 19.23 -8.17
N THR A 139 9.30 17.97 -7.79
CA THR A 139 8.15 17.14 -8.14
C THR A 139 7.01 17.31 -7.14
N SER A 140 5.81 16.85 -7.49
CA SER A 140 4.65 16.84 -6.60
C SER A 140 4.72 15.77 -5.50
N VAL A 141 5.69 14.87 -5.53
CA VAL A 141 5.93 13.89 -4.46
C VAL A 141 6.72 14.55 -3.36
N THR A 142 6.19 14.56 -2.13
CA THR A 142 6.84 15.19 -0.97
C THR A 142 7.61 14.17 -0.13
N TYR A 143 8.46 14.66 0.80
CA TYR A 143 9.11 13.80 1.78
C TYR A 143 8.08 13.10 2.67
N GLU A 144 6.94 13.74 2.98
CA GLU A 144 5.86 13.12 3.75
C GLU A 144 5.24 11.93 3.00
N ASP A 145 5.07 12.05 1.67
CA ASP A 145 4.53 10.98 0.84
C ASP A 145 5.42 9.72 0.87
N LEU A 146 6.75 9.90 0.97
CA LEU A 146 7.70 8.80 1.10
C LEU A 146 7.84 8.27 2.54
N ALA A 147 7.38 9.02 3.54
CA ALA A 147 7.54 8.65 4.94
C ALA A 147 6.52 7.61 5.43
N PHE A 148 5.45 7.36 4.68
CA PHE A 148 4.37 6.42 5.02
C PHE A 148 3.80 6.57 6.44
N LYS A 149 3.90 7.78 7.04
CA LYS A 149 3.39 8.05 8.39
C LYS A 149 1.91 7.73 8.54
N PHE A 150 1.13 7.91 7.48
CA PHE A 150 -0.30 7.66 7.47
C PHE A 150 -0.68 6.21 7.78
N LEU A 151 0.20 5.23 7.53
CA LEU A 151 -0.04 3.83 7.88
C LEU A 151 -0.13 3.60 9.40
N TYR A 152 0.28 4.58 10.20
CA TYR A 152 0.30 4.54 11.66
C TYR A 152 -0.70 5.52 12.30
N TRP A 153 -1.53 6.19 11.50
CA TRP A 153 -2.51 7.11 12.07
C TRP A 153 -3.55 6.35 12.89
N PRO A 154 -3.81 6.80 14.15
CA PRO A 154 -4.64 6.06 15.08
C PRO A 154 -6.13 6.07 14.71
N THR A 155 -6.57 7.12 14.01
CA THR A 155 -7.96 7.29 13.62
C THR A 155 -8.17 6.82 12.19
N ALA A 156 -8.62 5.57 12.05
CA ALA A 156 -8.92 4.95 10.77
C ALA A 156 -10.26 4.21 10.83
N ARG A 157 -11.03 4.24 9.74
CA ARG A 157 -12.28 3.48 9.61
C ARG A 157 -12.44 2.92 8.19
N VAL A 158 -13.09 1.76 8.09
CA VAL A 158 -13.51 1.19 6.80
C VAL A 158 -14.79 1.91 6.38
N LEU A 159 -14.81 2.44 5.15
CA LEU A 159 -15.99 3.04 4.54
C LEU A 159 -16.81 2.03 3.73
N GLY A 160 -16.19 0.90 3.36
CA GLY A 160 -16.81 -0.14 2.54
C GLY A 160 -15.84 -0.71 1.52
N GLU A 161 -16.39 -1.26 0.45
CA GLU A 161 -15.65 -1.82 -0.67
C GLU A 161 -15.91 -0.98 -1.93
N GLU A 162 -14.88 -0.80 -2.73
CA GLU A 162 -14.97 -0.10 -4.01
C GLU A 162 -13.99 -0.72 -5.02
N ASN A 163 -14.38 -0.73 -6.29
CA ASN A 163 -13.47 -1.19 -7.34
C ASN A 163 -12.57 -0.05 -7.81
N VAL A 164 -11.26 -0.29 -7.82
CA VAL A 164 -10.30 0.56 -8.51
C VAL A 164 -9.80 -0.21 -9.72
N ARG A 165 -10.18 0.25 -10.91
CA ARG A 165 -10.01 -0.51 -12.16
C ARG A 165 -10.66 -1.90 -12.04
N THR A 166 -9.90 -2.98 -12.15
CA THR A 166 -10.36 -4.37 -12.07
C THR A 166 -10.15 -5.00 -10.69
N ARG A 167 -9.71 -4.22 -9.69
CA ARG A 167 -9.36 -4.72 -8.35
C ARG A 167 -10.42 -4.35 -7.32
N LYS A 168 -10.86 -5.33 -6.53
CA LYS A 168 -11.73 -5.09 -5.37
C LYS A 168 -10.89 -4.56 -4.22
N CYS A 169 -11.22 -3.39 -3.72
CA CYS A 169 -10.46 -2.72 -2.68
C CYS A 169 -11.30 -2.45 -1.44
N TRP A 170 -10.67 -2.51 -0.28
CA TRP A 170 -11.17 -1.84 0.91
C TRP A 170 -10.99 -0.34 0.74
N LYS A 171 -12.04 0.45 0.98
CA LYS A 171 -11.95 1.90 1.05
C LYS A 171 -11.85 2.31 2.52
N LEU A 172 -10.75 2.92 2.88
CA LEU A 172 -10.47 3.40 4.23
C LEU A 172 -10.47 4.92 4.28
N GLN A 173 -10.90 5.47 5.41
CA GLN A 173 -10.68 6.87 5.74
C GLN A 173 -9.78 6.96 6.96
N LEU A 174 -8.75 7.80 6.87
CA LEU A 174 -7.83 8.09 7.94
C LEU A 174 -7.87 9.58 8.27
N ARG A 175 -7.72 9.92 9.56
CA ARG A 175 -7.56 11.30 10.03
C ARG A 175 -6.16 11.52 10.58
N ALA A 176 -5.55 12.64 10.19
CA ALA A 176 -4.26 13.05 10.73
C ALA A 176 -4.37 13.31 12.24
N PRO A 177 -3.37 12.89 13.04
CA PRO A 177 -3.35 13.15 14.47
C PRO A 177 -3.04 14.60 14.82
N SER A 178 -2.37 15.33 13.94
CA SER A 178 -1.96 16.73 14.15
C SER A 178 -1.78 17.49 12.83
N ARG A 179 -1.63 18.82 12.92
CA ARG A 179 -1.35 19.72 11.79
C ARG A 179 0.10 19.64 11.26
N GLU A 180 0.91 18.75 11.76
CA GLU A 180 2.24 18.48 11.19
C GLU A 180 2.17 17.83 9.81
N SER A 181 1.09 17.10 9.53
CA SER A 181 0.83 16.55 8.21
C SER A 181 0.25 17.60 7.26
N GLN A 182 0.65 17.55 5.99
CA GLN A 182 0.00 18.34 4.94
C GLN A 182 -1.46 17.92 4.72
N TYR A 183 -1.83 16.71 5.11
CA TYR A 183 -3.17 16.17 4.98
C TYR A 183 -3.92 16.22 6.31
N SER A 184 -5.20 16.62 6.27
CA SER A 184 -6.14 16.46 7.38
C SER A 184 -6.80 15.09 7.36
N ASN A 185 -7.08 14.57 6.16
CA ASN A 185 -7.69 13.28 5.91
C ASN A 185 -7.06 12.60 4.70
N LEU A 186 -7.06 11.26 4.73
CA LEU A 186 -6.74 10.44 3.57
C LEU A 186 -7.87 9.46 3.28
N LEU A 187 -8.13 9.22 2.02
CA LEU A 187 -8.87 8.06 1.55
C LEU A 187 -7.90 7.10 0.88
N LEU A 188 -7.92 5.85 1.31
CA LEU A 188 -7.05 4.79 0.77
C LEU A 188 -7.92 3.70 0.16
N TRP A 189 -7.49 3.18 -0.99
CA TRP A 189 -8.07 1.98 -1.62
C TRP A 189 -7.01 0.88 -1.61
N ILE A 190 -7.19 -0.09 -0.72
CA ILE A 190 -6.30 -1.23 -0.52
C ILE A 190 -6.88 -2.46 -1.21
N ASP A 191 -6.16 -3.04 -2.14
CA ASP A 191 -6.57 -4.26 -2.82
C ASP A 191 -6.76 -5.42 -1.86
N LYS A 192 -7.93 -6.04 -1.87
CA LYS A 192 -8.30 -7.10 -0.93
C LYS A 192 -7.46 -8.37 -1.08
N ALA A 193 -6.97 -8.64 -2.29
CA ALA A 193 -6.24 -9.88 -2.56
C ALA A 193 -4.74 -9.77 -2.26
N SER A 194 -4.15 -8.58 -2.42
CA SER A 194 -2.70 -8.40 -2.32
C SER A 194 -2.27 -7.44 -1.21
N GLY A 195 -3.18 -6.68 -0.62
CA GLY A 195 -2.85 -5.60 0.31
C GLY A 195 -2.26 -4.35 -0.36
N ALA A 196 -2.22 -4.30 -1.69
CA ALA A 196 -1.63 -3.19 -2.43
C ALA A 196 -2.44 -1.90 -2.32
N LEU A 197 -1.76 -0.76 -2.12
CA LEU A 197 -2.37 0.56 -2.22
C LEU A 197 -2.60 0.91 -3.70
N MET A 198 -3.86 0.83 -4.14
CA MET A 198 -4.26 1.10 -5.52
C MET A 198 -4.50 2.57 -5.80
N ARG A 199 -5.05 3.30 -4.82
CA ARG A 199 -5.32 4.73 -4.88
C ARG A 199 -5.21 5.34 -3.49
N MET A 200 -4.74 6.58 -3.42
CA MET A 200 -4.80 7.44 -2.25
C MET A 200 -5.29 8.83 -2.66
N GLU A 201 -6.16 9.41 -1.88
CA GLU A 201 -6.60 10.80 -2.01
C GLU A 201 -6.30 11.53 -0.71
N GLY A 202 -5.52 12.61 -0.81
CA GLY A 202 -5.14 13.46 0.31
C GLY A 202 -5.93 14.76 0.31
N TYR A 203 -6.58 15.05 1.43
CA TYR A 203 -7.36 16.27 1.65
C TYR A 203 -6.60 17.19 2.59
N ASP A 204 -6.52 18.46 2.25
CA ASP A 204 -5.90 19.50 3.07
C ASP A 204 -6.73 19.81 4.33
N TRP A 205 -6.26 20.80 5.12
CA TRP A 205 -6.93 21.22 6.35
C TRP A 205 -8.19 22.09 6.12
N ASN A 206 -8.51 22.42 4.88
CA ASN A 206 -9.76 23.03 4.45
C ASN A 206 -10.72 22.00 3.82
N ALA A 207 -10.41 20.69 3.98
CA ALA A 207 -11.15 19.58 3.40
C ALA A 207 -11.22 19.60 1.86
N GLN A 208 -10.23 20.25 1.22
CA GLN A 208 -10.10 20.27 -0.24
C GLN A 208 -9.20 19.12 -0.69
N LEU A 209 -9.59 18.44 -1.78
CA LEU A 209 -8.72 17.43 -2.39
C LEU A 209 -7.46 18.10 -2.93
N ALA A 210 -6.33 17.84 -2.28
CA ALA A 210 -5.05 18.44 -2.62
C ALA A 210 -4.20 17.53 -3.51
N LYS A 211 -4.26 16.21 -3.28
CA LYS A 211 -3.39 15.28 -4.01
C LYS A 211 -4.07 13.94 -4.23
N ARG A 212 -3.80 13.32 -5.39
CA ARG A 212 -4.25 11.97 -5.73
C ARG A 212 -3.10 11.13 -6.23
N PHE A 213 -2.98 9.92 -5.70
CA PHE A 213 -2.06 8.88 -6.14
C PHE A 213 -2.89 7.75 -6.74
N GLU A 214 -2.48 7.24 -7.88
CA GLU A 214 -3.16 6.12 -8.53
C GLU A 214 -2.18 5.21 -9.26
N VAL A 215 -2.27 3.91 -9.01
CA VAL A 215 -1.52 2.91 -9.77
C VAL A 215 -2.02 2.90 -11.20
N VAL A 216 -1.15 3.27 -12.14
CA VAL A 216 -1.45 3.30 -13.59
C VAL A 216 -1.23 1.93 -14.19
N SER A 217 -0.12 1.30 -13.86
CA SER A 217 0.22 -0.02 -14.37
C SER A 217 1.09 -0.80 -13.40
N ALA A 218 1.00 -2.10 -13.51
CA ALA A 218 1.82 -3.06 -12.82
C ALA A 218 2.51 -3.98 -13.84
N GLN A 219 3.59 -4.63 -13.42
CA GLN A 219 4.34 -5.59 -14.23
C GLN A 219 4.58 -6.86 -13.43
N LYS A 220 4.75 -7.97 -14.12
CA LYS A 220 5.09 -9.24 -13.49
C LYS A 220 6.58 -9.52 -13.69
N ILE A 221 7.31 -9.76 -12.60
CA ILE A 221 8.74 -10.10 -12.61
C ILE A 221 8.89 -11.37 -11.77
N GLU A 222 9.46 -12.43 -12.33
CA GLU A 222 9.67 -13.71 -11.65
C GLU A 222 8.42 -14.25 -10.92
N GLY A 223 7.26 -14.11 -11.58
CA GLY A 223 6.00 -14.61 -11.03
C GLY A 223 5.28 -13.66 -10.06
N ARG A 224 5.89 -12.56 -9.64
CA ARG A 224 5.32 -11.58 -8.70
C ARG A 224 4.91 -10.30 -9.41
N TRP A 225 3.87 -9.64 -8.87
CA TRP A 225 3.41 -8.35 -9.39
C TRP A 225 4.16 -7.20 -8.75
N PHE A 226 4.47 -6.20 -9.57
CA PHE A 226 5.23 -5.00 -9.19
C PHE A 226 4.56 -3.75 -9.71
N LEU A 227 4.69 -2.67 -8.97
CA LEU A 227 4.40 -1.35 -9.49
C LEU A 227 5.29 -1.10 -10.71
N LYS A 228 4.68 -0.77 -11.85
CA LYS A 228 5.41 -0.27 -13.02
C LYS A 228 5.32 1.24 -13.08
N GLN A 229 4.13 1.79 -12.87
CA GLN A 229 3.91 3.22 -12.91
C GLN A 229 2.79 3.63 -11.95
N MET A 230 3.02 4.68 -11.17
CA MET A 230 2.05 5.40 -10.35
C MET A 230 1.97 6.84 -10.84
N ARG A 231 0.77 7.38 -10.90
CA ARG A 231 0.51 8.79 -11.18
C ARG A 231 0.20 9.51 -9.88
N VAL A 232 0.87 10.63 -9.67
CA VAL A 232 0.63 11.56 -8.56
C VAL A 232 0.16 12.86 -9.17
N GLU A 233 -1.06 13.27 -8.82
CA GLU A 233 -1.67 14.52 -9.27
C GLU A 233 -1.79 15.48 -8.08
N GLU A 234 -1.28 16.68 -8.26
CA GLU A 234 -1.54 17.81 -7.37
C GLU A 234 -2.70 18.61 -7.92
N LEU A 235 -3.70 18.88 -7.10
CA LEU A 235 -4.93 19.54 -7.52
C LEU A 235 -5.02 20.94 -6.96
N GLN A 236 -5.62 21.84 -7.73
CA GLN A 236 -5.93 23.17 -7.26
C GLN A 236 -7.04 23.09 -6.19
N PRO A 237 -6.82 23.65 -4.99
CA PRO A 237 -7.81 23.61 -3.93
C PRO A 237 -9.19 24.13 -4.37
N GLY A 238 -10.24 23.43 -3.97
CA GLY A 238 -11.62 23.79 -4.30
C GLY A 238 -12.07 23.49 -5.73
N THR A 239 -11.17 22.93 -6.56
CA THR A 239 -11.47 22.52 -7.92
C THR A 239 -10.98 21.10 -8.16
N ASN A 240 -11.37 20.49 -9.29
CA ASN A 240 -10.79 19.22 -9.72
C ASN A 240 -9.68 19.43 -10.78
N HIS A 241 -9.18 20.66 -10.90
CA HIS A 241 -8.15 20.98 -11.89
C HIS A 241 -6.79 20.47 -11.42
N VAL A 242 -6.10 19.69 -12.26
CA VAL A 242 -4.77 19.18 -12.00
C VAL A 242 -3.75 20.28 -12.31
N GLN A 243 -3.03 20.75 -11.29
CA GLN A 243 -1.96 21.75 -11.44
C GLN A 243 -0.64 21.13 -11.87
N ALA A 244 -0.32 19.97 -11.29
CA ALA A 244 0.91 19.26 -11.60
C ALA A 244 0.68 17.75 -11.61
N ARG A 245 1.48 17.03 -12.40
CA ARG A 245 1.41 15.58 -12.50
C ARG A 245 2.81 14.99 -12.52
N THR A 246 3.10 14.18 -11.51
CA THR A 246 4.33 13.39 -11.42
C THR A 246 4.02 11.92 -11.71
N TYR A 247 4.86 11.27 -12.49
CA TYR A 247 4.85 9.83 -12.66
C TYR A 247 6.03 9.23 -11.89
N LEU A 248 5.73 8.32 -10.96
CA LEU A 248 6.71 7.43 -10.39
C LEU A 248 6.78 6.19 -11.28
N GLU A 249 7.93 5.93 -11.83
CA GLU A 249 8.17 4.85 -12.79
C GLU A 249 9.27 3.95 -12.27
N ILE A 250 9.03 2.63 -12.25
CA ILE A 250 10.02 1.63 -11.90
C ILE A 250 10.60 1.07 -13.19
N LYS A 251 11.92 1.17 -13.31
CA LYS A 251 12.72 0.62 -14.40
C LYS A 251 13.31 -0.73 -13.99
N ARG A 252 13.52 -1.55 -14.96
CA ARG A 252 14.30 -2.79 -14.79
C ARG A 252 15.78 -2.48 -14.77
#